data_df754df9962bee0b052698fae02ac939
#
_entry.id   df754df9962bee0b052698fae02ac939
#
_cell.length_a   1.000
_cell.length_b   1.000
_cell.length_c   1.000
_cell.angle_alpha   90.00
_cell.angle_beta   90.00
_cell.angle_gamma   90.00
#
_symmetry.space_group_name_H-M   'P 1'
#
loop_
_entity.id
_entity.type
_entity.pdbx_description
1 polymer ?
#
loop_
_entity_poly.entity_id
_entity_poly.type
_entity_poly.pdbx_seq_one_letter_code
_entity_poly.pdbx_strand_id
1 'polypeptide(L)'
;MEXLKSXEATKGYFEKITDDIFAKMQVSAGSLQDPGEEGQKFRRQFKLPLSEQRKQKLRPIFNNLMQKALIINKQQEHLDNTAQMARTAAKRVMIAALYGKTFAEAKKAAITAETKDLQPEAKEFPFSKSKDRDSACKQAAETTGEASDSVATDLVCLCTSNDGSASTLCTTTAVGGYNDINGGDASGGKASANYKGLVAACKTLGNTQDSKLSPSALEATVASFLGNLGGGAIHAGTRPNALTEMETAIRYVFG
;
A
#
# COMPACT_ATOMS: atom_id res chain seq x y z
N MET A 1 38.69 -27.44 2.56
CA MET A 1 37.57 -26.58 2.87
C MET A 1 37.48 -26.13 4.33
N GLU A 2 38.56 -26.24 5.07
CA GLU A 2 38.63 -25.67 6.43
C GLU A 2 38.56 -24.11 6.49
N UNK A 3 38.75 -23.57 5.54
CA UNK A 3 38.81 -22.27 5.50
C UNK A 3 37.63 -21.45 5.54
N LEU A 4 36.70 -22.01 5.27
CA LEU A 4 35.43 -21.30 5.37
C LEU A 4 34.82 -21.31 6.79
N LYS A 5 35.66 -21.53 7.82
CA LYS A 5 35.14 -21.57 9.19
C LYS A 5 34.92 -20.18 9.83
N SER A 6 35.72 -19.21 9.42
CA SER A 6 35.50 -17.82 9.88
C SER A 6 36.10 -16.82 8.89
N UNK A 7 35.70 -15.85 8.91
CA UNK A 7 36.12 -14.83 8.17
C UNK A 7 37.49 -14.42 8.40
N GLU A 8 37.79 -14.39 9.72
CA GLU A 8 39.14 -14.10 10.17
C GLU A 8 40.21 -15.04 9.61
N ALA A 9 39.89 -16.31 9.49
CA ALA A 9 40.80 -17.32 8.92
C ALA A 9 41.02 -17.13 7.41
N THR A 10 40.27 -16.27 6.75
CA THR A 10 40.32 -16.05 5.30
C THR A 10 40.79 -14.64 4.92
N LYS A 11 41.50 -13.98 5.80
CA LYS A 11 42.07 -12.63 5.58
C LYS A 11 42.75 -12.55 4.22
N GLY A 12 42.36 -11.52 3.46
CA GLY A 12 42.90 -11.23 2.14
C GLY A 12 42.07 -11.75 0.97
N TYR A 13 41.44 -12.91 1.05
CA TYR A 13 40.63 -13.44 -0.07
C TYR A 13 39.16 -13.01 0.01
N PHE A 14 38.57 -13.03 1.20
CA PHE A 14 37.16 -12.68 1.44
C PHE A 14 37.01 -11.35 2.19
N GLU A 15 38.03 -10.54 2.24
CA GLU A 15 38.08 -9.28 2.99
C GLU A 15 37.00 -8.27 2.54
N LYS A 16 36.56 -8.37 1.28
CA LYS A 16 35.56 -7.46 0.69
C LYS A 16 34.14 -8.08 0.66
N ILE A 17 33.97 -9.21 1.31
CA ILE A 17 32.69 -9.94 1.29
C ILE A 17 31.98 -9.67 2.62
N THR A 18 30.72 -9.29 2.58
CA THR A 18 29.89 -9.08 3.77
C THR A 18 29.59 -10.39 4.46
N ASP A 19 29.34 -10.34 5.76
CA ASP A 19 29.03 -11.52 6.57
C ASP A 19 27.84 -12.32 6.00
N ASP A 20 26.83 -11.64 5.46
CA ASP A 20 25.66 -12.27 4.84
C ASP A 20 26.07 -13.12 3.61
N ILE A 21 26.89 -12.54 2.72
CA ILE A 21 27.38 -13.26 1.52
C ILE A 21 28.28 -14.42 1.96
N PHE A 22 29.11 -14.20 2.96
CA PHE A 22 29.99 -15.26 3.49
C PHE A 22 29.16 -16.42 4.06
N ALA A 23 28.09 -16.13 4.82
CA ALA A 23 27.18 -17.15 5.34
C ALA A 23 26.52 -17.95 4.20
N LYS A 24 26.05 -17.27 3.15
CA LYS A 24 25.47 -17.94 1.96
C LYS A 24 26.48 -18.85 1.28
N MET A 25 27.75 -18.42 1.20
CA MET A 25 28.83 -19.25 0.65
C MET A 25 29.10 -20.47 1.51
N GLN A 26 29.04 -20.35 2.83
CA GLN A 26 29.22 -21.48 3.76
C GLN A 26 28.11 -22.53 3.56
N VAL A 27 26.84 -22.09 3.45
CA VAL A 27 25.70 -22.96 3.18
C VAL A 27 25.89 -23.70 1.84
N SER A 28 26.27 -22.96 0.79
CA SER A 28 26.52 -23.55 -0.54
C SER A 28 27.67 -24.56 -0.51
N ALA A 29 28.74 -24.24 0.20
CA ALA A 29 29.89 -25.16 0.36
C ALA A 29 29.48 -26.44 1.11
N GLY A 30 28.62 -26.32 2.11
CA GLY A 30 28.04 -27.45 2.82
C GLY A 30 27.24 -28.36 1.90
N SER A 31 26.41 -27.76 1.05
CA SER A 31 25.61 -28.50 0.05
C SER A 31 26.48 -29.29 -0.94
N LEU A 32 27.64 -28.72 -1.31
CA LEU A 32 28.59 -29.42 -2.20
C LEU A 32 29.24 -30.64 -1.55
N GLN A 33 29.22 -30.72 -0.24
CA GLN A 33 29.77 -31.88 0.53
C GLN A 33 28.71 -32.93 0.85
N ASP A 34 27.46 -32.65 0.52
CA ASP A 34 26.35 -33.57 0.76
C ASP A 34 26.70 -34.99 0.26
N PRO A 35 26.66 -36.02 1.13
CA PRO A 35 26.91 -37.38 0.70
C PRO A 35 25.76 -37.97 -0.13
N GLY A 36 24.63 -37.30 -0.19
CA GLY A 36 23.46 -37.74 -0.94
C GLY A 36 23.68 -37.81 -2.45
N GLU A 37 22.69 -38.33 -3.14
CA GLU A 37 22.74 -38.56 -4.61
C GLU A 37 23.06 -37.31 -5.39
N GLU A 38 22.44 -36.17 -5.05
CA GLU A 38 22.65 -34.88 -5.75
C GLU A 38 24.09 -34.37 -5.61
N GLY A 39 24.63 -34.44 -4.38
CA GLY A 39 26.03 -34.07 -4.12
C GLY A 39 27.01 -34.94 -4.86
N GLN A 40 26.76 -36.25 -4.92
CA GLN A 40 27.58 -37.20 -5.68
C GLN A 40 27.52 -36.94 -7.19
N LYS A 41 26.32 -36.70 -7.72
CA LYS A 41 26.09 -36.35 -9.14
C LYS A 41 26.87 -35.11 -9.51
N PHE A 42 26.77 -34.07 -8.67
CA PHE A 42 27.51 -32.78 -8.87
C PHE A 42 29.02 -33.05 -8.93
N ARG A 43 29.56 -33.77 -7.92
CA ARG A 43 31.00 -34.05 -7.85
C ARG A 43 31.48 -34.84 -9.07
N ARG A 44 30.71 -35.82 -9.54
CA ARG A 44 31.04 -36.58 -10.75
C ARG A 44 31.02 -35.69 -12.00
N GLN A 45 29.97 -34.88 -12.15
CA GLN A 45 29.79 -33.98 -13.31
C GLN A 45 30.96 -32.98 -13.44
N PHE A 46 31.41 -32.44 -12.32
CA PHE A 46 32.46 -31.39 -12.32
C PHE A 46 33.85 -31.97 -11.97
N LYS A 47 33.96 -33.28 -11.85
CA LYS A 47 35.23 -34.00 -11.59
C LYS A 47 35.93 -33.46 -10.33
N LEU A 48 35.17 -33.36 -9.23
CA LEU A 48 35.70 -32.89 -7.96
C LEU A 48 36.27 -34.02 -7.13
N PRO A 49 37.32 -33.78 -6.33
CA PRO A 49 38.04 -32.50 -6.16
C PRO A 49 38.97 -32.15 -7.34
N LEU A 50 39.12 -30.86 -7.61
CA LEU A 50 40.01 -30.39 -8.69
C LEU A 50 41.48 -30.58 -8.33
N SER A 51 42.32 -30.96 -9.32
CA SER A 51 43.78 -30.93 -9.14
C SER A 51 44.30 -29.51 -8.90
N GLU A 52 45.43 -29.37 -8.24
CA GLU A 52 46.01 -28.05 -7.94
C GLU A 52 46.27 -27.25 -9.21
N GLN A 53 46.72 -27.89 -10.27
CA GLN A 53 46.96 -27.27 -11.56
C GLN A 53 45.66 -26.65 -12.14
N ARG A 54 44.53 -27.37 -12.04
CA ARG A 54 43.21 -26.87 -12.48
C ARG A 54 42.72 -25.73 -11.56
N LYS A 55 42.90 -25.84 -10.25
CA LYS A 55 42.57 -24.78 -9.31
C LYS A 55 43.26 -23.47 -9.66
N GLN A 56 44.57 -23.54 -9.94
CA GLN A 56 45.37 -22.36 -10.31
C GLN A 56 44.85 -21.68 -11.58
N LYS A 57 44.53 -22.48 -12.60
CA LYS A 57 43.97 -21.97 -13.88
C LYS A 57 42.59 -21.33 -13.69
N LEU A 58 41.77 -21.88 -12.80
CA LEU A 58 40.39 -21.43 -12.58
C LEU A 58 40.28 -20.22 -11.63
N ARG A 59 41.27 -20.01 -10.74
CA ARG A 59 41.27 -18.92 -9.76
C ARG A 59 40.96 -17.53 -10.36
N PRO A 60 41.66 -17.09 -11.42
CA PRO A 60 41.36 -15.76 -11.97
C PRO A 60 39.95 -15.67 -12.56
N ILE A 61 39.45 -16.75 -13.15
CA ILE A 61 38.09 -16.81 -13.70
C ILE A 61 37.06 -16.66 -12.57
N PHE A 62 37.21 -17.44 -11.50
CA PHE A 62 36.30 -17.39 -10.35
C PHE A 62 36.38 -16.06 -9.63
N ASN A 63 37.59 -15.45 -9.51
CA ASN A 63 37.74 -14.12 -8.95
C ASN A 63 36.94 -13.09 -9.75
N ASN A 64 37.05 -13.13 -11.08
CA ASN A 64 36.32 -12.20 -11.95
C ASN A 64 34.81 -12.36 -11.76
N LEU A 65 34.34 -13.64 -11.78
CA LEU A 65 32.90 -13.95 -11.57
C LEU A 65 32.42 -13.46 -10.19
N MET A 66 33.23 -13.65 -9.17
CA MET A 66 32.91 -13.20 -7.81
C MET A 66 32.78 -11.66 -7.76
N GLN A 67 33.72 -10.94 -8.35
CA GLN A 67 33.66 -9.48 -8.39
C GLN A 67 32.38 -8.99 -9.12
N LYS A 68 32.05 -9.63 -10.23
CA LYS A 68 30.81 -9.31 -10.96
C LYS A 68 29.56 -9.60 -10.11
N ALA A 69 29.54 -10.73 -9.43
CA ALA A 69 28.41 -11.11 -8.55
C ALA A 69 28.25 -10.09 -7.41
N LEU A 70 29.35 -9.63 -6.81
CA LEU A 70 29.31 -8.62 -5.74
C LEU A 70 28.75 -7.29 -6.28
N ILE A 71 29.11 -6.87 -7.46
CA ILE A 71 28.60 -5.64 -8.08
C ILE A 71 27.10 -5.77 -8.31
N ILE A 72 26.66 -6.90 -8.89
CA ILE A 72 25.23 -7.17 -9.15
C ILE A 72 24.43 -7.17 -7.83
N ASN A 73 24.97 -7.82 -6.80
CA ASN A 73 24.30 -7.87 -5.49
C ASN A 73 24.10 -6.46 -4.92
N LYS A 74 25.12 -5.59 -4.98
CA LYS A 74 25.02 -4.20 -4.51
C LYS A 74 23.97 -3.41 -5.32
N GLN A 75 23.93 -3.61 -6.63
CA GLN A 75 22.93 -2.97 -7.49
C GLN A 75 21.51 -3.43 -7.12
N GLN A 76 21.34 -4.72 -6.88
CA GLN A 76 20.06 -5.28 -6.44
C GLN A 76 19.62 -4.68 -5.10
N GLU A 77 20.51 -4.64 -4.12
CA GLU A 77 20.23 -4.04 -2.80
C GLU A 77 19.78 -2.58 -2.94
N HIS A 78 20.46 -1.82 -3.79
CA HIS A 78 20.10 -0.41 -4.04
C HIS A 78 18.70 -0.30 -4.68
N LEU A 79 18.40 -1.14 -5.67
CA LEU A 79 17.09 -1.13 -6.33
C LEU A 79 15.97 -1.55 -5.36
N ASP A 80 16.20 -2.57 -4.55
CA ASP A 80 15.25 -3.04 -3.54
C ASP A 80 14.95 -1.93 -2.52
N ASN A 81 15.98 -1.24 -2.03
CA ASN A 81 15.81 -0.12 -1.10
C ASN A 81 15.01 1.03 -1.74
N THR A 82 15.32 1.36 -2.99
CA THR A 82 14.62 2.41 -3.75
C THR A 82 13.14 2.04 -3.93
N ALA A 83 12.86 0.80 -4.29
CA ALA A 83 11.48 0.28 -4.44
C ALA A 83 10.72 0.33 -3.11
N GLN A 84 11.37 -0.04 -2.00
CA GLN A 84 10.77 0.01 -0.66
C GLN A 84 10.40 1.46 -0.27
N MET A 85 11.30 2.40 -0.53
CA MET A 85 11.06 3.83 -0.25
C MET A 85 9.89 4.36 -1.08
N ALA A 86 9.85 4.03 -2.37
CA ALA A 86 8.76 4.45 -3.28
C ALA A 86 7.41 3.88 -2.83
N ARG A 87 7.36 2.59 -2.47
CA ARG A 87 6.15 1.94 -1.95
C ARG A 87 5.67 2.60 -0.65
N THR A 88 6.58 2.91 0.25
CA THR A 88 6.26 3.59 1.51
C THR A 88 5.67 4.98 1.25
N ALA A 89 6.28 5.74 0.35
CA ALA A 89 5.79 7.08 -0.04
C ALA A 89 4.38 7.00 -0.66
N ALA A 90 4.18 6.08 -1.59
CA ALA A 90 2.88 5.86 -2.23
C ALA A 90 1.80 5.52 -1.19
N LYS A 91 2.10 4.60 -0.27
CA LYS A 91 1.15 4.22 0.80
C LYS A 91 0.80 5.40 1.71
N ARG A 92 1.75 6.26 2.03
CA ARG A 92 1.48 7.48 2.81
C ARG A 92 0.48 8.39 2.10
N VAL A 93 0.67 8.60 0.80
CA VAL A 93 -0.24 9.42 -0.02
C VAL A 93 -1.63 8.78 -0.06
N MET A 94 -1.71 7.47 -0.28
CA MET A 94 -3.00 6.75 -0.32
C MET A 94 -3.73 6.82 1.03
N ILE A 95 -3.02 6.64 2.13
CA ILE A 95 -3.61 6.71 3.48
C ILE A 95 -4.05 8.15 3.78
N ALA A 96 -3.28 9.15 3.35
CA ALA A 96 -3.66 10.56 3.52
C ALA A 96 -4.92 10.89 2.71
N ALA A 97 -5.04 10.40 1.49
CA ALA A 97 -6.24 10.60 0.67
C ALA A 97 -7.45 9.88 1.30
N LEU A 98 -7.24 8.67 1.81
CA LEU A 98 -8.34 7.84 2.35
C LEU A 98 -8.80 8.31 3.74
N TYR A 99 -7.88 8.65 4.63
CA TYR A 99 -8.17 8.96 6.04
C TYR A 99 -7.70 10.35 6.50
N GLY A 100 -7.27 11.19 5.57
CA GLY A 100 -6.84 12.56 5.88
C GLY A 100 -5.36 12.68 6.25
N LYS A 101 -4.80 13.85 6.01
CA LYS A 101 -3.38 14.15 6.26
C LYS A 101 -3.00 14.03 7.74
N THR A 102 -3.89 14.46 8.62
CA THR A 102 -3.66 14.39 10.08
C THR A 102 -3.42 12.95 10.54
N PHE A 103 -4.25 12.01 10.11
CA PHE A 103 -4.11 10.58 10.44
C PHE A 103 -2.81 10.02 9.84
N ALA A 104 -2.52 10.33 8.57
CA ALA A 104 -1.33 9.82 7.89
C ALA A 104 -0.04 10.28 8.58
N GLU A 105 0.04 11.54 9.02
CA GLU A 105 1.20 12.05 9.75
C GLU A 105 1.32 11.43 11.14
N ALA A 106 0.20 11.28 11.87
CA ALA A 106 0.19 10.64 13.19
C ALA A 106 0.67 9.16 13.12
N LYS A 107 0.39 8.47 12.02
CA LYS A 107 0.78 7.06 11.81
C LYS A 107 2.03 6.90 10.95
N LYS A 108 2.75 7.96 10.65
CA LYS A 108 3.89 7.98 9.71
C LYS A 108 4.92 6.87 9.98
N ALA A 109 5.23 6.60 11.26
CA ALA A 109 6.20 5.57 11.64
C ALA A 109 5.66 4.15 11.39
N ALA A 110 4.34 3.96 11.43
CA ALA A 110 3.70 2.66 11.20
C ALA A 110 3.49 2.37 9.70
N ILE A 111 3.61 3.38 8.84
CA ILE A 111 3.40 3.23 7.40
C ILE A 111 4.72 2.84 6.74
N THR A 112 4.85 1.57 6.40
CA THR A 112 6.01 1.00 5.71
C THR A 112 5.58 0.40 4.37
N ALA A 113 6.53 -0.05 3.58
CA ALA A 113 6.24 -0.75 2.32
C ALA A 113 5.38 -2.01 2.54
N GLU A 114 5.48 -2.62 3.71
CA GLU A 114 4.76 -3.87 4.05
C GLU A 114 3.42 -3.65 4.74
N THR A 115 3.07 -2.41 5.10
CA THR A 115 1.80 -2.09 5.75
C THR A 115 0.62 -2.55 4.87
N LYS A 116 -0.28 -3.35 5.42
CA LYS A 116 -1.46 -3.86 4.69
C LYS A 116 -2.74 -3.16 5.13
N ASP A 117 -3.20 -3.36 6.32
CA ASP A 117 -4.53 -2.97 6.75
C ASP A 117 -4.51 -1.90 7.86
N LEU A 118 -3.89 -0.76 7.58
CA LEU A 118 -3.88 0.36 8.52
C LEU A 118 -5.23 1.10 8.43
N GLN A 119 -6.02 1.01 9.48
CA GLN A 119 -7.32 1.69 9.60
C GLN A 119 -7.35 2.51 10.88
N PRO A 120 -8.07 3.65 10.88
CA PRO A 120 -8.24 4.42 12.11
C PRO A 120 -9.15 3.70 13.11
N GLU A 121 -8.80 3.77 14.39
CA GLU A 121 -9.72 3.43 15.46
C GLU A 121 -10.88 4.43 15.45
N ALA A 122 -11.99 4.11 16.13
CA ALA A 122 -13.17 4.99 16.18
C ALA A 122 -12.80 6.42 16.58
N LYS A 123 -11.97 6.56 17.62
CA LYS A 123 -11.52 7.87 18.13
C LYS A 123 -10.59 8.63 17.18
N GLU A 124 -10.00 7.94 16.20
CA GLU A 124 -9.09 8.51 15.20
C GLU A 124 -9.79 8.73 13.86
N PHE A 125 -11.01 8.27 13.72
CA PHE A 125 -11.74 8.31 12.44
C PHE A 125 -11.89 9.76 11.99
N PRO A 126 -11.61 10.07 10.72
CA PRO A 126 -11.61 11.45 10.22
C PRO A 126 -13.05 11.95 9.95
N PHE A 127 -13.74 12.29 11.01
CA PHE A 127 -15.06 12.94 10.96
C PHE A 127 -15.17 13.87 12.17
N SER A 128 -15.77 15.02 11.97
CA SER A 128 -15.91 16.03 13.03
C SER A 128 -16.66 15.44 14.24
N LYS A 129 -16.09 15.59 15.42
CA LYS A 129 -16.62 15.04 16.66
C LYS A 129 -17.56 16.00 17.38
N SER A 130 -17.53 17.28 17.00
CA SER A 130 -18.30 18.35 17.63
C SER A 130 -19.48 18.79 16.79
N LYS A 131 -19.54 18.38 15.52
CA LYS A 131 -20.61 18.76 14.59
C LYS A 131 -21.48 17.55 14.26
N ASP A 132 -22.76 17.83 14.03
CA ASP A 132 -23.63 16.82 13.42
C ASP A 132 -23.21 16.58 11.96
N ARG A 133 -23.75 15.52 11.35
CA ARG A 133 -23.42 15.15 9.98
C ARG A 133 -23.65 16.30 9.00
N ASP A 134 -24.82 16.92 9.08
CA ASP A 134 -25.18 17.96 8.12
C ASP A 134 -24.25 19.17 8.20
N SER A 135 -23.89 19.57 9.42
CA SER A 135 -22.95 20.66 9.64
C SER A 135 -21.54 20.32 9.15
N ALA A 136 -21.09 19.09 9.35
CA ALA A 136 -19.76 18.64 8.88
C ALA A 136 -19.70 18.50 7.36
N CYS A 137 -20.84 18.23 6.71
CA CYS A 137 -20.91 17.90 5.28
C CYS A 137 -21.34 19.09 4.39
N LYS A 138 -21.76 20.21 4.94
CA LYS A 138 -22.28 21.35 4.18
C LYS A 138 -21.21 22.17 3.46
N GLN A 139 -19.98 22.13 3.95
CA GLN A 139 -18.90 22.97 3.42
C GLN A 139 -17.68 22.13 3.09
N ALA A 140 -16.97 22.53 2.06
CA ALA A 140 -15.67 21.93 1.76
C ALA A 140 -14.71 22.18 2.93
N ALA A 141 -13.89 21.19 3.21
CA ALA A 141 -13.09 21.17 4.43
C ALA A 141 -12.04 22.27 4.48
N GLU A 142 -12.15 23.10 5.47
CA GLU A 142 -11.04 23.91 5.96
C GLU A 142 -10.44 23.28 7.21
N THR A 143 -11.17 22.36 7.83
CA THR A 143 -10.75 21.68 9.06
C THR A 143 -10.86 20.16 8.92
N THR A 144 -10.02 19.47 9.69
CA THR A 144 -10.00 18.01 9.71
C THR A 144 -11.38 17.46 10.11
N GLY A 145 -11.86 16.50 9.34
CA GLY A 145 -13.09 15.78 9.62
C GLY A 145 -14.35 16.38 9.01
N GLU A 146 -14.20 17.37 8.14
CA GLU A 146 -15.29 17.96 7.34
C GLU A 146 -15.22 17.44 5.89
N ALA A 147 -16.26 17.72 5.10
CA ALA A 147 -16.33 17.32 3.69
C ALA A 147 -15.06 17.75 2.94
N SER A 148 -14.57 16.90 2.08
CA SER A 148 -13.33 17.06 1.29
C SER A 148 -12.01 16.89 2.07
N ASP A 149 -12.07 16.59 3.37
CA ASP A 149 -10.85 16.27 4.13
C ASP A 149 -10.28 14.90 3.75
N SER A 150 -11.16 13.94 3.48
CA SER A 150 -10.76 12.57 3.14
C SER A 150 -11.89 11.82 2.45
N VAL A 151 -11.53 10.81 1.67
CA VAL A 151 -12.51 9.91 1.04
C VAL A 151 -13.44 9.27 2.09
N ALA A 152 -12.91 8.92 3.26
CA ALA A 152 -13.72 8.33 4.33
C ALA A 152 -14.78 9.31 4.85
N THR A 153 -14.43 10.58 5.01
CA THR A 153 -15.39 11.64 5.38
C THR A 153 -16.44 11.83 4.31
N ASP A 154 -16.00 11.93 3.04
CA ASP A 154 -16.91 12.15 1.90
C ASP A 154 -17.90 11.01 1.73
N LEU A 155 -17.46 9.77 1.91
CA LEU A 155 -18.36 8.60 1.86
C LEU A 155 -19.43 8.68 2.96
N VAL A 156 -19.04 9.07 4.17
CA VAL A 156 -20.02 9.26 5.25
C VAL A 156 -21.00 10.39 4.87
N CYS A 157 -20.48 11.49 4.35
CA CYS A 157 -21.32 12.63 3.97
C CYS A 157 -22.32 12.31 2.84
N LEU A 158 -21.87 11.57 1.82
CA LEU A 158 -22.68 11.31 0.63
C LEU A 158 -23.65 10.12 0.81
N CYS A 159 -23.26 9.14 1.62
CA CYS A 159 -23.90 7.82 1.59
C CYS A 159 -24.68 7.47 2.85
N THR A 160 -24.69 8.34 3.87
CA THR A 160 -25.46 8.07 5.11
C THR A 160 -26.58 9.09 5.33
N SER A 161 -27.65 8.65 5.97
CA SER A 161 -28.70 9.57 6.41
C SER A 161 -28.30 10.24 7.73
N ASN A 162 -28.94 11.35 8.04
CA ASN A 162 -28.73 12.06 9.30
C ASN A 162 -29.76 11.65 10.38
N ASP A 163 -30.73 10.81 10.03
CA ASP A 163 -31.82 10.42 10.93
C ASP A 163 -31.63 9.04 11.59
N GLY A 164 -30.48 8.43 11.36
CA GLY A 164 -30.16 7.12 11.92
C GLY A 164 -30.77 5.93 11.19
N SER A 165 -31.57 6.17 10.17
CA SER A 165 -32.18 5.10 9.36
C SER A 165 -31.13 4.41 8.48
N ALA A 166 -31.36 3.13 8.19
CA ALA A 166 -30.58 2.43 7.16
C ALA A 166 -30.81 3.11 5.80
N SER A 167 -29.74 3.29 5.05
CA SER A 167 -29.76 4.09 3.81
C SER A 167 -29.37 3.28 2.61
N THR A 168 -30.04 3.54 1.47
CA THR A 168 -29.70 3.01 0.15
C THR A 168 -29.11 4.07 -0.77
N LEU A 169 -28.61 5.17 -0.22
CA LEU A 169 -28.10 6.29 -1.02
C LEU A 169 -26.96 5.87 -1.96
N CYS A 170 -26.08 4.98 -1.49
CA CYS A 170 -24.92 4.51 -2.26
C CYS A 170 -24.87 2.99 -2.47
N THR A 171 -25.91 2.26 -2.05
CA THR A 171 -25.93 0.79 -2.09
C THR A 171 -27.27 0.30 -2.61
N THR A 172 -27.30 -0.85 -3.27
CA THR A 172 -28.53 -1.44 -3.84
C THR A 172 -29.48 -1.95 -2.77
N THR A 173 -28.95 -2.31 -1.61
CA THR A 173 -29.75 -2.74 -0.45
C THR A 173 -29.43 -1.85 0.74
N ALA A 174 -30.43 -1.59 1.58
CA ALA A 174 -30.22 -0.79 2.77
C ALA A 174 -29.14 -1.44 3.64
N VAL A 175 -28.14 -0.65 4.01
CA VAL A 175 -27.09 -1.11 4.93
C VAL A 175 -27.59 -0.85 6.35
N GLY A 176 -27.79 -1.92 7.09
CA GLY A 176 -28.21 -1.84 8.49
C GLY A 176 -27.06 -1.36 9.36
N GLY A 177 -27.38 -0.78 10.48
CA GLY A 177 -26.42 -0.37 11.47
C GLY A 177 -25.75 0.99 11.25
N TYR A 178 -26.25 1.79 10.32
CA TYR A 178 -25.85 3.20 10.26
C TYR A 178 -26.29 3.89 11.55
N ASN A 179 -25.37 4.51 12.21
CA ASN A 179 -25.64 5.24 13.43
C ASN A 179 -25.92 6.70 13.12
N ASP A 180 -26.93 7.25 13.78
CA ASP A 180 -27.23 8.68 13.70
C ASP A 180 -26.03 9.48 14.22
N ILE A 181 -25.58 10.43 13.41
CA ILE A 181 -24.49 11.35 13.77
C ILE A 181 -25.07 12.73 14.13
N ASN A 182 -26.38 12.84 14.18
CA ASN A 182 -27.06 14.08 14.57
C ASN A 182 -26.70 14.44 16.02
N GLY A 183 -26.27 15.66 16.24
CA GLY A 183 -25.82 16.12 17.56
C GLY A 183 -24.35 15.82 17.87
N GLY A 184 -23.61 15.36 16.87
CA GLY A 184 -22.18 15.11 16.99
C GLY A 184 -21.81 13.66 17.34
N ASP A 185 -20.53 13.36 17.27
CA ASP A 185 -19.99 12.01 17.48
C ASP A 185 -18.68 12.07 18.27
N ALA A 186 -18.77 12.51 19.51
CA ALA A 186 -17.59 12.74 20.36
C ALA A 186 -16.65 11.52 20.46
N SER A 187 -17.19 10.30 20.35
CA SER A 187 -16.39 9.05 20.37
C SER A 187 -15.79 8.69 19.00
N GLY A 188 -16.31 9.27 17.91
CA GLY A 188 -16.01 8.88 16.54
C GLY A 188 -16.61 7.53 16.14
N GLY A 189 -17.39 6.92 17.01
CA GLY A 189 -17.90 5.56 16.83
C GLY A 189 -18.99 5.46 15.77
N LYS A 190 -19.87 6.44 15.71
CA LYS A 190 -20.99 6.45 14.76
C LYS A 190 -20.49 6.57 13.30
N ALA A 191 -19.65 7.57 13.04
CA ALA A 191 -19.08 7.79 11.70
C ALA A 191 -18.21 6.61 11.25
N SER A 192 -17.40 6.08 12.15
CA SER A 192 -16.58 4.88 11.89
C SER A 192 -17.45 3.67 11.56
N ALA A 193 -18.54 3.45 12.29
CA ALA A 193 -19.47 2.34 12.06
C ALA A 193 -20.17 2.49 10.68
N ASN A 194 -20.63 3.70 10.37
CA ASN A 194 -21.25 4.02 9.07
C ASN A 194 -20.28 3.74 7.92
N TYR A 195 -19.06 4.23 8.01
CA TYR A 195 -18.00 3.99 7.00
C TYR A 195 -17.73 2.49 6.82
N LYS A 196 -17.60 1.74 7.90
CA LYS A 196 -17.36 0.28 7.84
C LYS A 196 -18.54 -0.44 7.17
N GLY A 197 -19.76 -0.03 7.46
CA GLY A 197 -20.97 -0.56 6.80
C GLY A 197 -20.95 -0.30 5.30
N LEU A 198 -20.61 0.92 4.89
CA LEU A 198 -20.48 1.29 3.47
C LEU A 198 -19.40 0.46 2.77
N VAL A 199 -18.23 0.36 3.36
CA VAL A 199 -17.12 -0.43 2.79
C VAL A 199 -17.51 -1.91 2.65
N ALA A 200 -18.21 -2.46 3.64
CA ALA A 200 -18.70 -3.84 3.58
C ALA A 200 -19.70 -4.02 2.44
N ALA A 201 -20.65 -3.09 2.28
CA ALA A 201 -21.63 -3.11 1.20
C ALA A 201 -20.96 -2.97 -0.18
N CYS A 202 -19.99 -2.07 -0.31
CA CYS A 202 -19.24 -1.90 -1.57
C CYS A 202 -18.47 -3.17 -1.95
N LYS A 203 -17.92 -3.89 -0.98
CA LYS A 203 -17.24 -5.17 -1.24
C LYS A 203 -18.18 -6.22 -1.81
N THR A 204 -19.45 -6.19 -1.43
CA THR A 204 -20.45 -7.15 -1.98
C THR A 204 -20.87 -6.79 -3.41
N LEU A 205 -20.78 -5.50 -3.78
CA LEU A 205 -21.15 -5.04 -5.13
C LEU A 205 -20.02 -5.26 -6.15
N GLY A 206 -18.79 -5.24 -5.68
CA GLY A 206 -17.63 -5.44 -6.55
C GLY A 206 -17.37 -6.91 -6.83
N ASN A 207 -17.08 -7.23 -8.08
CA ASN A 207 -16.46 -8.51 -8.41
C ASN A 207 -15.10 -8.54 -7.67
N THR A 208 -15.03 -9.44 -6.71
CA THR A 208 -13.87 -9.58 -5.82
C THR A 208 -12.66 -10.23 -6.53
N GLN A 209 -12.48 -9.96 -7.80
CA GLN A 209 -11.18 -10.25 -8.38
C GLN A 209 -10.17 -9.32 -7.68
N ASP A 210 -9.20 -9.92 -7.05
CA ASP A 210 -8.03 -9.23 -6.52
C ASP A 210 -7.31 -8.51 -7.67
N SER A 211 -7.93 -7.47 -8.19
CA SER A 211 -7.29 -6.63 -9.19
C SER A 211 -6.16 -5.91 -8.49
N LYS A 212 -4.96 -6.35 -8.74
CA LYS A 212 -3.76 -5.64 -8.28
C LYS A 212 -3.87 -4.19 -8.74
N LEU A 213 -3.80 -3.28 -7.81
CA LEU A 213 -3.81 -1.85 -8.12
C LEU A 213 -2.65 -1.56 -9.07
N SER A 214 -2.97 -1.09 -10.25
CA SER A 214 -1.98 -0.71 -11.26
C SER A 214 -2.22 0.75 -11.67
N PRO A 215 -1.20 1.46 -12.17
CA PRO A 215 -1.40 2.82 -12.66
C PRO A 215 -2.53 2.90 -13.70
N SER A 216 -2.60 1.96 -14.64
CA SER A 216 -3.65 1.95 -15.66
C SER A 216 -5.04 1.71 -15.08
N ALA A 217 -5.18 0.85 -14.07
CA ALA A 217 -6.46 0.64 -13.39
C ALA A 217 -6.91 1.92 -12.66
N LEU A 218 -5.97 2.59 -12.01
CA LEU A 218 -6.25 3.85 -11.31
C LEU A 218 -6.66 4.96 -12.31
N GLU A 219 -5.92 5.09 -13.40
CA GLU A 219 -6.23 6.06 -14.47
C GLU A 219 -7.63 5.79 -15.06
N ALA A 220 -7.95 4.53 -15.34
CA ALA A 220 -9.26 4.14 -15.87
C ALA A 220 -10.38 4.48 -14.87
N THR A 221 -10.16 4.27 -13.58
CA THR A 221 -11.14 4.59 -12.54
C THR A 221 -11.37 6.10 -12.46
N VAL A 222 -10.29 6.88 -12.47
CA VAL A 222 -10.36 8.36 -12.46
C VAL A 222 -11.07 8.85 -13.72
N ALA A 223 -10.71 8.34 -14.89
CA ALA A 223 -11.34 8.72 -16.16
C ALA A 223 -12.84 8.37 -16.17
N SER A 224 -13.19 7.20 -15.64
CA SER A 224 -14.61 6.79 -15.51
C SER A 224 -15.37 7.73 -14.57
N PHE A 225 -14.77 8.08 -13.42
CA PHE A 225 -15.38 9.02 -12.48
C PHE A 225 -15.59 10.40 -13.15
N LEU A 226 -14.55 10.95 -13.77
CA LEU A 226 -14.62 12.24 -14.44
C LEU A 226 -15.62 12.24 -15.61
N GLY A 227 -15.67 11.11 -16.36
CA GLY A 227 -16.61 10.96 -17.47
C GLY A 227 -18.08 10.92 -17.02
N ASN A 228 -18.32 10.51 -15.78
CA ASN A 228 -19.68 10.49 -15.22
C ASN A 228 -20.06 11.81 -14.52
N LEU A 229 -19.09 12.67 -14.23
CA LEU A 229 -19.38 14.00 -13.69
C LEU A 229 -20.11 14.82 -14.76
N GLY A 230 -21.28 15.28 -14.41
CA GLY A 230 -22.12 16.05 -15.33
C GLY A 230 -23.11 15.22 -16.13
N GLY A 231 -22.91 13.91 -16.26
CA GLY A 231 -23.82 13.05 -16.99
C GLY A 231 -25.25 13.02 -16.42
N GLY A 232 -25.36 13.12 -15.10
CA GLY A 232 -26.65 13.19 -14.42
C GLY A 232 -27.16 14.60 -14.17
N ALA A 233 -26.33 15.60 -14.31
CA ALA A 233 -26.68 17.00 -14.00
C ALA A 233 -27.69 17.58 -15.00
N ILE A 234 -27.70 17.06 -16.21
CA ILE A 234 -28.58 17.54 -17.29
C ILE A 234 -30.04 17.13 -17.06
N HIS A 235 -30.29 16.12 -16.26
CA HIS A 235 -31.63 15.59 -16.00
C HIS A 235 -32.29 16.13 -14.71
N ALA A 236 -31.60 16.96 -13.96
CA ALA A 236 -32.21 17.65 -12.82
C ALA A 236 -33.14 18.81 -13.27
N GLY A 237 -33.57 18.78 -14.49
CA GLY A 237 -34.02 19.90 -15.30
C GLY A 237 -35.46 20.34 -15.15
N THR A 238 -36.06 20.38 -13.97
CA THR A 238 -37.36 21.09 -13.83
C THR A 238 -37.31 22.19 -12.77
N ARG A 239 -36.16 22.46 -12.20
CA ARG A 239 -36.01 23.56 -11.25
C ARG A 239 -35.46 24.79 -11.94
N PRO A 240 -36.10 25.95 -11.77
CA PRO A 240 -35.68 27.18 -12.45
C PRO A 240 -34.24 27.60 -12.14
N ASN A 241 -33.68 27.15 -11.04
CA ASN A 241 -32.35 27.55 -10.58
C ASN A 241 -31.28 26.43 -10.72
N ALA A 242 -31.59 25.36 -11.45
CA ALA A 242 -30.69 24.20 -11.58
C ALA A 242 -29.31 24.60 -12.15
N LEU A 243 -29.27 25.51 -13.11
CA LEU A 243 -28.02 25.99 -13.70
C LEU A 243 -27.17 26.77 -12.70
N THR A 244 -27.78 27.62 -11.89
CA THR A 244 -27.09 28.40 -10.88
C THR A 244 -26.56 27.50 -9.75
N GLU A 245 -27.35 26.50 -9.34
CA GLU A 245 -26.93 25.51 -8.34
C GLU A 245 -25.78 24.65 -8.89
N MET A 246 -25.83 24.28 -10.17
CA MET A 246 -24.78 23.52 -10.82
C MET A 246 -23.49 24.34 -10.97
N GLU A 247 -23.58 25.62 -11.37
CA GLU A 247 -22.42 26.51 -11.41
C GLU A 247 -21.77 26.68 -10.04
N THR A 248 -22.60 26.80 -9.01
CA THR A 248 -22.13 26.89 -7.63
C THR A 248 -21.43 25.58 -7.21
N ALA A 249 -22.04 24.43 -7.50
CA ALA A 249 -21.44 23.12 -7.19
C ALA A 249 -20.09 22.91 -7.93
N ILE A 250 -20.03 23.31 -9.21
CA ILE A 250 -18.80 23.22 -10.01
C ILE A 250 -17.71 24.12 -9.41
N ARG A 251 -18.05 25.33 -9.01
CA ARG A 251 -17.11 26.26 -8.34
C ARG A 251 -16.57 25.66 -7.03
N TYR A 252 -17.43 25.00 -6.25
CA TYR A 252 -16.99 24.35 -4.99
C TYR A 252 -16.07 23.14 -5.22
N VAL A 253 -16.22 22.47 -6.35
CA VAL A 253 -15.43 21.25 -6.63
C VAL A 253 -14.11 21.60 -7.34
N PHE A 254 -14.09 22.64 -8.16
CA PHE A 254 -12.97 22.93 -9.06
C PHE A 254 -12.42 24.37 -8.96
N GLY A 255 -12.97 25.18 -8.07
CA GLY A 255 -12.56 26.58 -7.87
C GLY A 255 -11.29 26.80 -7.06
#